data_f6d2602d9997030e83f410bd649fa2e9
#
_entry.id   f6d2602d9997030e83f410bd649fa2e9
#
_cell.length_a   1.000
_cell.length_b   1.000
_cell.length_c   1.000
_cell.angle_alpha   90.00
_cell.angle_beta   90.00
_cell.angle_gamma   90.00
#
_symmetry.space_group_name_H-M   'P 1'
#
loop_
_entity.id
_entity.type
_entity.pdbx_description
1 polymer ?
#
loop_
_entity_poly.entity_id
_entity_poly.type
_entity_poly.pdbx_seq_one_letter_code
_entity_poly.pdbx_strand_id
1 'polypeptide(L)'
;MKIKNKYVVGVHIMFYEIEMVSEYIDSCIGMIQNIENKENLTFHFTWNISEYFESIDTTKISKEQLSNLFNLQVNRLSNLDVKTIIEIKTNDDDVYNIADYRRDLNYNYCTKYDFILWGETDSLWPKETIEIVEQVEEYSKNNNISKYVLFFSERKMWDPSWQPIEHNDFTDVTFIDNNDWALNNLSSSKSYMTLEQMYEVNSKAESLDVRILTNPKFDGSCLVIKSDLIKSGVNIPQSLLCSGEDTSLADMAKLLLGDSFVQYVIKNILRVHNRRHPNKRLYISNENNPRGFCGDAKGNWWNILEQMSKHNLGTIRQQSHTYTMKDVFNKIKKG
;
A
#
# COMPACT_ATOMS: atom_id res chain seq x y z
N MET A 1 -13.32 -7.89 20.68
CA MET A 1 -12.53 -9.15 20.71
C MET A 1 -11.14 -8.91 21.31
N LYS A 2 -10.54 -9.92 21.94
CA LYS A 2 -9.15 -9.85 22.41
C LYS A 2 -8.23 -10.52 21.41
N ILE A 3 -7.26 -9.77 20.87
CA ILE A 3 -6.28 -10.28 19.88
C ILE A 3 -5.10 -10.94 20.59
N LYS A 4 -4.52 -11.98 19.98
CA LYS A 4 -3.40 -12.76 20.51
C LYS A 4 -2.05 -12.27 19.99
N ASN A 5 -2.04 -11.66 18.80
CA ASN A 5 -0.85 -11.25 18.09
C ASN A 5 -0.63 -9.74 18.15
N LYS A 6 0.58 -9.28 17.83
CA LYS A 6 0.96 -7.86 17.76
C LYS A 6 1.02 -7.42 16.31
N TYR A 7 0.48 -6.24 16.02
CA TYR A 7 0.31 -5.69 14.68
C TYR A 7 0.95 -4.32 14.55
N VAL A 8 1.63 -4.09 13.44
CA VAL A 8 1.96 -2.74 12.98
C VAL A 8 1.32 -2.49 11.63
N VAL A 9 0.53 -1.43 11.54
CA VAL A 9 -0.08 -0.95 10.30
C VAL A 9 0.71 0.26 9.85
N GLY A 10 1.35 0.17 8.70
CA GLY A 10 2.21 1.21 8.18
C GLY A 10 1.69 1.83 6.89
N VAL A 11 1.80 3.14 6.77
CA VAL A 11 1.46 3.87 5.54
C VAL A 11 2.41 5.03 5.30
N HIS A 12 2.87 5.15 4.05
CA HIS A 12 3.61 6.29 3.54
C HIS A 12 2.63 7.25 2.87
N ILE A 13 2.54 8.46 3.37
CA ILE A 13 1.57 9.45 2.91
C ILE A 13 2.33 10.62 2.28
N MET A 14 2.12 10.80 0.98
CA MET A 14 2.59 11.99 0.28
C MET A 14 1.60 13.14 0.48
N PHE A 15 2.10 14.37 0.57
CA PHE A 15 1.24 15.55 0.78
C PHE A 15 0.09 15.67 -0.24
N TYR A 16 0.29 15.21 -1.46
CA TYR A 16 -0.72 15.22 -2.53
C TYR A 16 -1.78 14.11 -2.42
N GLU A 17 -1.80 13.42 -1.30
CA GLU A 17 -2.78 12.38 -0.95
C GLU A 17 -3.61 12.77 0.28
N ILE A 18 -3.43 13.98 0.79
CA ILE A 18 -4.04 14.45 2.04
C ILE A 18 -5.57 14.33 2.05
N GLU A 19 -6.21 14.50 0.92
CA GLU A 19 -7.67 14.46 0.79
C GLU A 19 -8.25 13.06 1.00
N MET A 20 -7.43 12.03 0.80
CA MET A 20 -7.85 10.64 0.99
C MET A 20 -7.62 10.14 2.42
N VAL A 21 -6.80 10.86 3.20
CA VAL A 21 -6.39 10.43 4.54
C VAL A 21 -7.58 10.25 5.48
N SER A 22 -8.62 11.08 5.35
CA SER A 22 -9.81 10.99 6.22
C SER A 22 -10.52 9.65 6.08
N GLU A 23 -10.83 9.23 4.85
CA GLU A 23 -11.53 7.96 4.58
C GLU A 23 -10.64 6.76 4.91
N TYR A 24 -9.33 6.86 4.64
CA TYR A 24 -8.37 5.85 5.06
C TYR A 24 -8.35 5.66 6.59
N ILE A 25 -8.32 6.74 7.35
CA ILE A 25 -8.38 6.70 8.82
C ILE A 25 -9.72 6.12 9.30
N ASP A 26 -10.84 6.43 8.63
CA ASP A 26 -12.13 5.82 8.93
C ASP A 26 -12.09 4.30 8.76
N SER A 27 -11.44 3.81 7.70
CA SER A 27 -11.26 2.37 7.51
C SER A 27 -10.38 1.74 8.60
N CYS A 28 -9.32 2.42 9.02
CA CYS A 28 -8.49 1.99 10.15
C CYS A 28 -9.28 1.94 11.47
N ILE A 29 -10.11 2.93 11.73
CA ILE A 29 -11.00 2.97 12.91
C ILE A 29 -11.98 1.80 12.86
N GLY A 30 -12.62 1.56 11.71
CA GLY A 30 -13.51 0.42 11.51
C GLY A 30 -12.84 -0.92 11.80
N MET A 31 -11.59 -1.09 11.36
CA MET A 31 -10.79 -2.30 11.57
C MET A 31 -10.50 -2.58 13.05
N ILE A 32 -10.39 -1.56 13.90
CA ILE A 32 -9.96 -1.69 15.28
C ILE A 32 -11.08 -1.45 16.33
N GLN A 33 -12.27 -1.02 15.89
CA GLN A 33 -13.34 -0.60 16.80
C GLN A 33 -13.77 -1.68 17.83
N ASN A 34 -13.69 -2.97 17.43
CA ASN A 34 -14.12 -4.09 18.26
C ASN A 34 -12.95 -4.75 19.02
N ILE A 35 -11.75 -4.16 19.02
CA ILE A 35 -10.57 -4.71 19.68
C ILE A 35 -10.48 -4.14 21.09
N GLU A 36 -10.34 -5.03 22.08
CA GLU A 36 -10.28 -4.69 23.51
C GLU A 36 -8.85 -4.29 23.93
N ASN A 37 -7.85 -5.08 23.53
CA ASN A 37 -6.44 -4.91 23.91
C ASN A 37 -5.65 -4.17 22.80
N LYS A 38 -5.96 -2.91 22.62
CA LYS A 38 -5.40 -2.07 21.57
C LYS A 38 -3.89 -1.78 21.72
N GLU A 39 -3.31 -2.06 22.86
CA GLU A 39 -1.86 -2.00 23.11
C GLU A 39 -1.05 -2.94 22.21
N ASN A 40 -1.70 -3.95 21.62
CA ASN A 40 -1.10 -4.85 20.63
C ASN A 40 -1.11 -4.28 19.20
N LEU A 41 -1.69 -3.10 19.01
CA LEU A 41 -1.77 -2.42 17.73
C LEU A 41 -0.89 -1.18 17.73
N THR A 42 -0.19 -0.97 16.62
CA THR A 42 0.56 0.26 16.38
C THR A 42 0.30 0.74 14.95
N PHE A 43 0.02 2.01 14.79
CA PHE A 43 -0.02 2.67 13.48
C PHE A 43 1.25 3.45 13.28
N HIS A 44 1.88 3.26 12.13
CA HIS A 44 3.10 3.95 11.73
C HIS A 44 2.84 4.76 10.46
N PHE A 45 2.93 6.06 10.57
CA PHE A 45 2.72 6.99 9.47
C PHE A 45 4.03 7.67 9.11
N THR A 46 4.39 7.66 7.84
CA THR A 46 5.39 8.59 7.32
C THR A 46 4.66 9.68 6.56
N TRP A 47 4.68 10.90 7.10
CA TRP A 47 4.18 12.11 6.46
C TRP A 47 5.28 12.71 5.60
N ASN A 48 5.16 12.57 4.29
CA ASN A 48 6.15 13.07 3.34
C ASN A 48 5.67 14.36 2.69
N ILE A 49 6.25 15.48 3.13
CA ILE A 49 5.97 16.82 2.63
C ILE A 49 7.11 17.35 1.74
N SER A 50 7.99 16.46 1.29
CA SER A 50 9.02 16.79 0.31
C SER A 50 8.41 17.05 -1.07
N GLU A 51 9.02 17.95 -1.82
CA GLU A 51 8.58 18.36 -3.16
C GLU A 51 9.46 17.75 -4.26
N TYR A 52 10.03 16.57 -4.03
CA TYR A 52 10.87 15.90 -5.01
C TYR A 52 10.09 15.43 -6.24
N PHE A 53 8.87 14.92 -6.04
CA PHE A 53 8.03 14.38 -7.11
C PHE A 53 7.02 15.40 -7.63
N GLU A 54 6.42 16.16 -6.73
CA GLU A 54 5.41 17.18 -7.03
C GLU A 54 5.66 18.40 -6.16
N SER A 55 5.24 19.57 -6.62
CA SER A 55 5.34 20.80 -5.84
C SER A 55 3.98 21.21 -5.27
N ILE A 56 3.98 21.79 -4.09
CA ILE A 56 2.77 22.28 -3.45
C ILE A 56 2.28 23.57 -4.17
N ASP A 57 0.99 23.62 -4.46
CA ASP A 57 0.34 24.83 -4.91
C ASP A 57 0.10 25.79 -3.73
N THR A 58 1.08 26.64 -3.48
CA THR A 58 1.03 27.59 -2.35
C THR A 58 -0.07 28.64 -2.48
N THR A 59 -0.72 28.76 -3.65
CA THR A 59 -1.88 29.62 -3.81
C THR A 59 -3.15 29.01 -3.21
N LYS A 60 -3.17 27.69 -3.05
CA LYS A 60 -4.30 26.95 -2.48
C LYS A 60 -4.10 26.57 -1.02
N ILE A 61 -2.88 26.18 -0.65
CA ILE A 61 -2.61 25.67 0.68
C ILE A 61 -1.13 25.85 1.08
N SER A 62 -0.87 26.11 2.36
CA SER A 62 0.50 26.12 2.89
C SER A 62 0.94 24.73 3.40
N LYS A 63 2.26 24.51 3.53
CA LYS A 63 2.83 23.29 4.16
C LYS A 63 2.32 23.09 5.58
N GLU A 64 2.18 24.17 6.33
CA GLU A 64 1.66 24.14 7.69
C GLU A 64 0.19 23.68 7.71
N GLN A 65 -0.64 24.23 6.83
CA GLN A 65 -2.04 23.81 6.71
C GLN A 65 -2.17 22.32 6.33
N LEU A 66 -1.36 21.84 5.41
CA LEU A 66 -1.31 20.41 5.04
C LEU A 66 -0.94 19.53 6.23
N SER A 67 0.09 19.92 6.99
CA SER A 67 0.51 19.18 8.19
C SER A 67 -0.55 19.23 9.30
N ASN A 68 -1.27 20.34 9.44
CA ASN A 68 -2.39 20.44 10.38
C ASN A 68 -3.55 19.52 9.99
N LEU A 69 -3.90 19.44 8.71
CA LEU A 69 -4.92 18.50 8.19
C LEU A 69 -4.50 17.04 8.47
N PHE A 70 -3.26 16.70 8.19
CA PHE A 70 -2.73 15.36 8.49
C PHE A 70 -2.83 15.04 9.99
N ASN A 71 -2.34 15.92 10.84
CA ASN A 71 -2.36 15.72 12.30
C ASN A 71 -3.79 15.60 12.83
N LEU A 72 -4.74 16.38 12.31
CA LEU A 72 -6.15 16.30 12.67
C LEU A 72 -6.71 14.89 12.43
N GLN A 73 -6.39 14.29 11.29
CA GLN A 73 -6.87 12.94 10.96
C GLN A 73 -6.19 11.86 11.82
N VAL A 74 -4.87 11.90 11.96
CA VAL A 74 -4.13 10.90 12.72
C VAL A 74 -4.48 10.93 14.21
N ASN A 75 -4.75 12.11 14.78
CA ASN A 75 -5.20 12.24 16.17
C ASN A 75 -6.51 11.51 16.45
N ARG A 76 -7.35 11.25 15.44
CA ARG A 76 -8.58 10.45 15.62
C ARG A 76 -8.27 9.01 16.02
N LEU A 77 -7.16 8.42 15.51
CA LEU A 77 -6.69 7.11 15.96
C LEU A 77 -6.07 7.17 17.35
N SER A 78 -5.22 8.17 17.61
CA SER A 78 -4.58 8.35 18.92
C SER A 78 -5.61 8.49 20.05
N ASN A 79 -6.76 9.14 19.78
CA ASN A 79 -7.86 9.28 20.74
C ASN A 79 -8.59 7.96 21.05
N LEU A 80 -8.26 6.86 20.35
CA LEU A 80 -8.81 5.52 20.60
C LEU A 80 -7.86 4.63 21.42
N ASP A 81 -6.89 5.23 22.11
CA ASP A 81 -5.87 4.52 22.93
C ASP A 81 -5.00 3.55 22.10
N VAL A 82 -4.77 3.87 20.83
CA VAL A 82 -3.88 3.12 19.94
C VAL A 82 -2.54 3.83 19.82
N LYS A 83 -1.47 3.08 19.91
CA LYS A 83 -0.13 3.62 19.70
C LYS A 83 0.03 4.12 18.26
N THR A 84 0.41 5.39 18.12
CA THR A 84 0.67 6.03 16.82
C THR A 84 2.10 6.55 16.79
N ILE A 85 2.81 6.25 15.71
CA ILE A 85 4.17 6.73 15.43
C ILE A 85 4.09 7.57 14.16
N ILE A 86 4.64 8.77 14.19
CA ILE A 86 4.69 9.68 13.04
C ILE A 86 6.15 10.00 12.74
N GLU A 87 6.56 9.75 11.51
CA GLU A 87 7.81 10.23 10.94
C GLU A 87 7.52 11.29 9.88
N ILE A 88 8.31 12.36 9.85
CA ILE A 88 8.13 13.43 8.86
C ILE A 88 9.33 13.39 7.91
N LYS A 89 9.05 13.46 6.61
CA LYS A 89 10.06 13.64 5.56
C LYS A 89 9.88 14.98 4.87
N THR A 90 10.98 15.69 4.67
CA THR A 90 11.03 17.05 4.11
C THR A 90 12.00 17.10 2.93
N ASN A 91 12.20 18.30 2.37
CA ASN A 91 13.21 18.50 1.32
C ASN A 91 14.66 18.39 1.84
N ASP A 92 14.87 18.44 3.16
CA ASP A 92 16.19 18.30 3.78
C ASP A 92 16.61 16.83 3.92
N ASP A 93 15.66 15.90 3.80
CA ASP A 93 15.91 14.48 3.79
C ASP A 93 16.39 14.02 2.41
N ASP A 94 17.03 12.85 2.35
CA ASP A 94 17.22 12.15 1.08
C ASP A 94 15.86 11.78 0.48
N VAL A 95 15.84 11.60 -0.84
CA VAL A 95 14.61 11.19 -1.53
C VAL A 95 14.11 9.87 -0.95
N TYR A 96 12.94 9.93 -0.36
CA TYR A 96 12.30 8.82 0.32
C TYR A 96 10.95 8.51 -0.35
N ASN A 97 10.75 7.26 -0.74
CA ASN A 97 9.59 6.82 -1.49
C ASN A 97 8.94 5.57 -0.88
N ILE A 98 7.89 5.07 -1.52
CA ILE A 98 7.12 3.94 -1.02
C ILE A 98 7.95 2.65 -0.87
N ALA A 99 8.92 2.41 -1.77
CA ALA A 99 9.78 1.22 -1.70
C ALA A 99 10.74 1.30 -0.50
N ASP A 100 11.31 2.48 -0.26
CA ASP A 100 12.16 2.73 0.91
C ASP A 100 11.35 2.55 2.20
N TYR A 101 10.17 3.16 2.25
CA TYR A 101 9.28 3.06 3.39
C TYR A 101 8.91 1.62 3.74
N ARG A 102 8.44 0.85 2.77
CA ARG A 102 8.02 -0.55 2.98
C ARG A 102 9.19 -1.44 3.38
N ARG A 103 10.35 -1.22 2.79
CA ARG A 103 11.59 -1.92 3.16
C ARG A 103 11.97 -1.65 4.61
N ASP A 104 11.95 -0.39 5.01
CA ASP A 104 12.30 0.04 6.37
C ASP A 104 11.26 -0.43 7.38
N LEU A 105 9.97 -0.32 7.07
CA LEU A 105 8.89 -0.83 7.91
C LEU A 105 9.08 -2.33 8.19
N ASN A 106 9.31 -3.12 7.15
CA ASN A 106 9.57 -4.55 7.29
C ASN A 106 10.77 -4.81 8.20
N TYR A 107 11.90 -4.18 7.91
CA TYR A 107 13.14 -4.39 8.64
C TYR A 107 13.04 -3.98 10.12
N ASN A 108 12.49 -2.80 10.40
CA ASN A 108 12.45 -2.22 11.74
C ASN A 108 11.44 -2.90 12.66
N TYR A 109 10.42 -3.54 12.10
CA TYR A 109 9.29 -4.04 12.87
C TYR A 109 9.12 -5.56 12.87
N CYS A 110 9.74 -6.32 11.96
CA CYS A 110 9.54 -7.78 11.89
C CYS A 110 9.93 -8.54 13.17
N THR A 111 10.86 -8.02 13.98
CA THR A 111 11.26 -8.64 15.25
C THR A 111 10.40 -8.23 16.44
N LYS A 112 9.56 -7.18 16.30
CA LYS A 112 8.78 -6.59 17.39
C LYS A 112 7.29 -6.93 17.30
N TYR A 113 6.80 -7.23 16.11
CA TYR A 113 5.41 -7.51 15.80
C TYR A 113 5.28 -8.85 15.07
N ASP A 114 4.14 -9.49 15.23
CA ASP A 114 3.83 -10.76 14.60
C ASP A 114 3.35 -10.54 13.14
N PHE A 115 2.75 -9.37 12.89
CA PHE A 115 2.24 -8.97 11.59
C PHE A 115 2.62 -7.54 11.23
N ILE A 116 2.97 -7.35 9.95
CA ILE A 116 3.19 -6.06 9.32
C ILE A 116 2.11 -5.89 8.26
N LEU A 117 1.36 -4.79 8.33
CA LEU A 117 0.28 -4.47 7.41
C LEU A 117 0.69 -3.26 6.58
N TRP A 118 0.71 -3.42 5.25
CA TRP A 118 0.98 -2.33 4.33
C TRP A 118 -0.31 -1.62 3.95
N GLY A 119 -0.42 -0.34 4.26
CA GLY A 119 -1.50 0.52 3.86
C GLY A 119 -1.10 1.47 2.72
N GLU A 120 -2.10 1.94 2.02
CA GLU A 120 -2.05 3.05 1.08
C GLU A 120 -3.27 3.94 1.32
N THR A 121 -3.12 5.25 1.17
CA THR A 121 -4.20 6.21 1.47
C THR A 121 -5.41 6.07 0.58
N ASP A 122 -5.24 5.56 -0.63
CA ASP A 122 -6.30 5.26 -1.58
C ASP A 122 -6.83 3.81 -1.51
N SER A 123 -6.43 3.07 -0.46
CA SER A 123 -6.89 1.71 -0.22
C SER A 123 -7.54 1.59 1.16
N LEU A 124 -8.74 1.02 1.18
CA LEU A 124 -9.56 0.94 2.38
C LEU A 124 -9.50 -0.46 3.00
N TRP A 125 -9.24 -0.51 4.31
CA TRP A 125 -9.21 -1.75 5.06
C TRP A 125 -10.61 -2.30 5.33
N PRO A 126 -10.86 -3.61 5.05
CA PRO A 126 -12.05 -4.29 5.56
C PRO A 126 -12.09 -4.23 7.10
N LYS A 127 -13.25 -3.95 7.68
CA LYS A 127 -13.40 -3.89 9.15
C LYS A 127 -13.08 -5.22 9.84
N GLU A 128 -13.21 -6.33 9.12
CA GLU A 128 -12.97 -7.69 9.59
C GLU A 128 -11.47 -8.08 9.59
N THR A 129 -10.58 -7.22 9.09
CA THR A 129 -9.18 -7.55 8.79
C THR A 129 -8.46 -8.24 9.96
N ILE A 130 -8.47 -7.66 11.14
CA ILE A 130 -7.72 -8.22 12.30
C ILE A 130 -8.31 -9.55 12.75
N GLU A 131 -9.64 -9.67 12.75
CA GLU A 131 -10.31 -10.93 13.11
C GLU A 131 -9.94 -12.05 12.14
N ILE A 132 -9.96 -11.75 10.84
CA ILE A 132 -9.56 -12.71 9.79
C ILE A 132 -8.10 -13.13 9.95
N VAL A 133 -7.20 -12.19 10.23
CA VAL A 133 -5.78 -12.50 10.44
C VAL A 133 -5.58 -13.43 11.65
N GLU A 134 -6.29 -13.21 12.74
CA GLU A 134 -6.24 -14.11 13.91
C GLU A 134 -6.72 -15.53 13.58
N GLN A 135 -7.79 -15.67 12.78
CA GLN A 135 -8.31 -16.97 12.34
C GLN A 135 -7.33 -17.68 11.38
N VAL A 136 -6.78 -16.96 10.42
CA VAL A 136 -5.80 -17.50 9.46
C VAL A 136 -4.50 -17.89 10.18
N GLU A 137 -4.06 -17.12 11.16
CA GLU A 137 -2.88 -17.46 11.98
C GLU A 137 -3.09 -18.75 12.78
N GLU A 138 -4.26 -18.94 13.37
CA GLU A 138 -4.58 -20.17 14.09
C GLU A 138 -4.57 -21.39 13.16
N TYR A 139 -5.19 -21.26 11.98
CA TYR A 139 -5.12 -22.30 10.95
C TYR A 139 -3.68 -22.58 10.52
N SER A 140 -2.89 -21.53 10.27
CA SER A 140 -1.52 -21.64 9.79
C SER A 140 -0.61 -22.33 10.81
N LYS A 141 -0.75 -22.01 12.09
CA LYS A 141 -0.03 -22.69 13.18
C LYS A 141 -0.33 -24.19 13.23
N ASN A 142 -1.61 -24.55 13.11
CA ASN A 142 -2.05 -25.94 13.12
C ASN A 142 -1.54 -26.75 11.92
N ASN A 143 -1.18 -26.06 10.82
CA ASN A 143 -0.66 -26.67 9.59
C ASN A 143 0.85 -26.41 9.39
N ASN A 144 1.56 -25.88 10.38
CA ASN A 144 3.00 -25.56 10.32
C ASN A 144 3.37 -24.58 9.19
N ILE A 145 2.48 -23.65 8.86
CA ILE A 145 2.71 -22.59 7.87
C ILE A 145 3.11 -21.31 8.62
N SER A 146 4.36 -20.89 8.47
CA SER A 146 4.89 -19.72 9.18
C SER A 146 5.31 -18.55 8.27
N LYS A 147 5.37 -18.79 6.96
CA LYS A 147 5.89 -17.80 6.00
C LYS A 147 4.81 -17.49 4.96
N TYR A 148 4.01 -16.49 5.23
CA TYR A 148 2.87 -16.19 4.37
C TYR A 148 2.54 -14.71 4.31
N VAL A 149 1.77 -14.38 3.29
CA VAL A 149 1.02 -13.13 3.20
C VAL A 149 -0.46 -13.45 3.10
N LEU A 150 -1.29 -12.50 3.53
CA LEU A 150 -2.74 -12.56 3.37
C LEU A 150 -3.18 -11.34 2.58
N PHE A 151 -4.04 -11.58 1.61
CA PHE A 151 -4.56 -10.57 0.71
C PHE A 151 -6.08 -10.71 0.59
N PHE A 152 -6.77 -9.58 0.48
CA PHE A 152 -8.22 -9.58 0.28
C PHE A 152 -8.56 -9.51 -1.19
N SER A 153 -9.76 -9.95 -1.56
CA SER A 153 -10.26 -9.76 -2.90
C SER A 153 -10.35 -8.29 -3.27
N GLU A 154 -10.19 -8.03 -4.55
CA GLU A 154 -10.35 -6.71 -5.14
C GLU A 154 -11.52 -6.66 -6.13
N ARG A 155 -11.93 -5.44 -6.46
CA ARG A 155 -12.63 -5.20 -7.71
C ARG A 155 -11.68 -5.50 -8.87
N LYS A 156 -12.23 -5.70 -10.07
CA LYS A 156 -11.42 -5.90 -11.27
C LYS A 156 -10.33 -4.84 -11.39
N MET A 157 -9.11 -5.31 -11.55
CA MET A 157 -7.95 -4.50 -11.82
C MET A 157 -7.81 -4.23 -13.33
N TRP A 158 -6.60 -4.01 -13.80
CA TRP A 158 -6.38 -3.52 -15.18
C TRP A 158 -6.22 -4.60 -16.24
N ASP A 159 -6.09 -5.87 -15.86
CA ASP A 159 -5.96 -6.95 -16.81
C ASP A 159 -6.47 -8.29 -16.27
N PRO A 160 -6.73 -9.29 -17.14
CA PRO A 160 -7.26 -10.60 -16.75
C PRO A 160 -6.39 -11.42 -15.81
N SER A 161 -5.11 -11.10 -15.67
CA SER A 161 -4.20 -11.86 -14.80
C SER A 161 -4.53 -11.71 -13.31
N TRP A 162 -5.39 -10.75 -12.94
CA TRP A 162 -5.86 -10.53 -11.56
C TRP A 162 -7.12 -11.31 -11.23
N GLN A 163 -7.73 -11.99 -12.18
CA GLN A 163 -8.97 -12.73 -11.98
C GLN A 163 -8.97 -13.69 -10.75
N PRO A 164 -7.87 -14.39 -10.42
CA PRO A 164 -7.85 -15.28 -9.24
C PRO A 164 -8.09 -14.58 -7.91
N ILE A 165 -7.83 -13.28 -7.82
CA ILE A 165 -7.98 -12.47 -6.60
C ILE A 165 -9.10 -11.44 -6.68
N GLU A 166 -9.91 -11.47 -7.73
CA GLU A 166 -11.08 -10.62 -7.85
C GLU A 166 -12.22 -11.09 -6.95
N HIS A 167 -12.97 -10.13 -6.43
CA HIS A 167 -14.18 -10.43 -5.66
C HIS A 167 -15.26 -11.04 -6.56
N ASN A 168 -15.99 -12.04 -6.06
CA ASN A 168 -16.95 -12.82 -6.83
C ASN A 168 -18.03 -11.97 -7.50
N ASP A 169 -18.53 -10.93 -6.82
CA ASP A 169 -19.57 -10.03 -7.35
C ASP A 169 -19.09 -9.17 -8.53
N PHE A 170 -17.79 -9.15 -8.82
CA PHE A 170 -17.21 -8.34 -9.88
C PHE A 170 -16.55 -9.16 -11.00
N THR A 171 -16.70 -10.49 -10.97
CA THR A 171 -16.05 -11.40 -11.94
C THR A 171 -16.50 -11.14 -13.37
N ASP A 172 -17.77 -10.79 -13.57
CA ASP A 172 -18.36 -10.52 -14.89
C ASP A 172 -18.21 -9.06 -15.35
N VAL A 173 -17.65 -8.20 -14.49
CA VAL A 173 -17.43 -6.80 -14.85
C VAL A 173 -16.24 -6.70 -15.80
N THR A 174 -16.38 -5.90 -16.86
CA THR A 174 -15.28 -5.62 -17.80
C THR A 174 -14.06 -5.05 -17.06
N PHE A 175 -12.87 -5.54 -17.42
CA PHE A 175 -11.63 -4.97 -16.89
C PHE A 175 -11.54 -3.48 -17.20
N ILE A 176 -10.94 -2.74 -16.28
CA ILE A 176 -10.62 -1.34 -16.51
C ILE A 176 -9.55 -1.31 -17.60
N ASP A 177 -9.85 -0.67 -18.73
CA ASP A 177 -8.88 -0.52 -19.81
C ASP A 177 -7.64 0.25 -19.29
N ASN A 178 -6.45 -0.18 -19.71
CA ASN A 178 -5.20 0.53 -19.37
C ASN A 178 -5.22 2.00 -19.81
N ASN A 179 -5.93 2.34 -20.86
CA ASN A 179 -6.15 3.72 -21.28
C ASN A 179 -6.98 4.53 -20.27
N ASP A 180 -7.77 3.87 -19.45
CA ASP A 180 -8.48 4.52 -18.34
C ASP A 180 -7.55 4.96 -17.19
N TRP A 181 -6.33 4.48 -17.15
CA TRP A 181 -5.29 4.96 -16.26
C TRP A 181 -4.92 6.41 -16.57
N ALA A 182 -4.98 6.72 -17.84
CA ALA A 182 -4.46 7.94 -18.37
C ALA A 182 -5.47 9.05 -18.24
N LEU A 183 -6.01 9.46 -17.19
CA LEU A 183 -6.44 10.82 -17.15
C LEU A 183 -7.91 11.20 -17.03
N ASN A 184 -8.82 10.59 -17.75
CA ASN A 184 -10.05 11.32 -18.03
C ASN A 184 -11.31 10.74 -17.42
N ASN A 185 -11.25 9.57 -16.83
CA ASN A 185 -12.40 8.89 -16.22
C ASN A 185 -12.31 8.77 -14.69
N LEU A 186 -11.79 9.77 -14.06
CA LEU A 186 -11.70 9.85 -12.61
C LEU A 186 -13.06 9.81 -11.91
N SER A 187 -14.09 10.20 -12.61
CA SER A 187 -15.48 10.16 -12.18
C SER A 187 -16.19 8.86 -12.53
N SER A 188 -15.53 7.89 -13.17
CA SER A 188 -16.21 6.65 -13.49
C SER A 188 -16.48 5.88 -12.22
N SER A 189 -17.74 5.55 -11.98
CA SER A 189 -18.20 4.72 -10.86
C SER A 189 -17.52 3.34 -10.79
N LYS A 190 -16.81 2.95 -11.84
CA LYS A 190 -16.06 1.70 -11.94
C LYS A 190 -14.69 1.75 -11.25
N SER A 191 -14.16 2.94 -11.01
CA SER A 191 -12.83 3.14 -10.43
C SER A 191 -12.82 3.65 -8.99
N TYR A 192 -13.99 4.02 -8.46
CA TYR A 192 -14.15 4.54 -7.10
C TYR A 192 -15.26 3.80 -6.35
N MET A 193 -15.01 3.49 -5.10
CA MET A 193 -15.98 2.90 -4.17
C MET A 193 -15.74 3.49 -2.78
N THR A 194 -16.79 3.91 -2.10
CA THR A 194 -16.72 4.44 -0.74
C THR A 194 -16.53 3.33 0.30
N LEU A 195 -16.14 3.72 1.50
CA LEU A 195 -16.01 2.81 2.64
C LEU A 195 -17.34 2.11 2.97
N GLU A 196 -18.45 2.84 2.93
CA GLU A 196 -19.78 2.30 3.20
C GLU A 196 -20.18 1.26 2.16
N GLN A 197 -19.92 1.53 0.87
CA GLN A 197 -20.19 0.57 -0.21
C GLN A 197 -19.37 -0.71 -0.04
N MET A 198 -18.10 -0.59 0.34
CA MET A 198 -17.27 -1.75 0.65
C MET A 198 -17.83 -2.55 1.83
N TYR A 199 -18.24 -1.88 2.90
CA TYR A 199 -18.83 -2.55 4.06
C TYR A 199 -20.16 -3.23 3.74
N GLU A 200 -20.99 -2.61 2.88
CA GLU A 200 -22.23 -3.22 2.40
C GLU A 200 -21.95 -4.52 1.62
N VAL A 201 -20.97 -4.51 0.72
CA VAL A 201 -20.56 -5.72 -0.02
C VAL A 201 -20.08 -6.80 0.95
N ASN A 202 -19.19 -6.45 1.88
CA ASN A 202 -18.59 -7.40 2.81
C ASN A 202 -19.62 -7.98 3.82
N SER A 203 -20.66 -7.22 4.15
CA SER A 203 -21.72 -7.69 5.06
C SER A 203 -22.55 -8.87 4.52
N LYS A 204 -22.45 -9.17 3.22
CA LYS A 204 -23.11 -10.31 2.57
C LYS A 204 -22.37 -11.63 2.75
N ALA A 205 -21.13 -11.59 3.27
CA ALA A 205 -20.34 -12.79 3.49
C ALA A 205 -20.82 -13.52 4.74
N GLU A 206 -21.43 -14.70 4.57
CA GLU A 206 -21.90 -15.55 5.67
C GLU A 206 -20.80 -16.37 6.34
N SER A 207 -19.74 -16.67 5.60
CA SER A 207 -18.56 -17.40 6.05
C SER A 207 -17.34 -16.95 5.22
N LEU A 208 -16.14 -17.19 5.73
CA LEU A 208 -14.91 -16.85 5.00
C LEU A 208 -14.59 -17.89 3.92
N ASP A 209 -14.35 -17.44 2.70
CA ASP A 209 -13.80 -18.24 1.61
C ASP A 209 -12.29 -17.97 1.50
N VAL A 210 -11.49 -18.75 2.20
CA VAL A 210 -10.03 -18.64 2.24
C VAL A 210 -9.41 -19.55 1.19
N ARG A 211 -8.62 -18.97 0.30
CA ARG A 211 -7.92 -19.71 -0.77
C ARG A 211 -6.42 -19.55 -0.65
N ILE A 212 -5.67 -20.55 -1.13
CA ILE A 212 -4.22 -20.47 -1.31
C ILE A 212 -3.94 -20.31 -2.80
N LEU A 213 -3.17 -19.29 -3.16
CA LEU A 213 -2.74 -19.10 -4.54
C LEU A 213 -1.50 -19.94 -4.83
N THR A 214 -1.57 -20.75 -5.89
CA THR A 214 -0.45 -21.56 -6.38
C THR A 214 0.65 -20.70 -7.04
N ASN A 215 0.29 -19.55 -7.56
CA ASN A 215 1.22 -18.54 -8.06
C ASN A 215 0.95 -17.21 -7.35
N PRO A 216 1.67 -16.92 -6.25
CA PRO A 216 1.46 -15.72 -5.47
C PRO A 216 1.51 -14.44 -6.30
N LYS A 217 0.47 -13.61 -6.15
CA LYS A 217 0.32 -12.31 -6.78
C LYS A 217 -0.49 -11.40 -5.87
N PHE A 218 0.06 -10.25 -5.53
CA PHE A 218 -0.60 -9.23 -4.73
C PHE A 218 -0.13 -7.84 -5.17
N ASP A 219 -0.87 -6.82 -4.83
CA ASP A 219 -0.34 -5.47 -4.84
C ASP A 219 -0.04 -4.99 -3.40
N GLY A 220 0.60 -3.85 -3.28
CA GLY A 220 1.11 -3.36 -2.01
C GLY A 220 0.06 -2.77 -1.09
N SER A 221 -1.19 -2.67 -1.51
CA SER A 221 -2.22 -2.04 -0.70
C SER A 221 -3.01 -3.07 0.11
N CYS A 222 -3.28 -2.77 1.37
CA CYS A 222 -3.96 -3.68 2.30
C CYS A 222 -3.36 -5.10 2.33
N LEU A 223 -2.03 -5.19 2.25
CA LEU A 223 -1.30 -6.46 2.33
C LEU A 223 -0.95 -6.76 3.79
N VAL A 224 -1.27 -7.97 4.24
CA VAL A 224 -0.87 -8.47 5.56
C VAL A 224 0.31 -9.42 5.40
N ILE A 225 1.39 -9.15 6.11
CA ILE A 225 2.65 -9.91 6.04
C ILE A 225 2.91 -10.56 7.39
N LYS A 226 3.04 -11.88 7.45
CA LYS A 226 3.56 -12.56 8.62
C LYS A 226 5.04 -12.21 8.81
N SER A 227 5.42 -11.70 9.96
CA SER A 227 6.77 -11.22 10.22
C SER A 227 7.85 -12.28 10.02
N ASP A 228 7.53 -13.56 10.18
CA ASP A 228 8.46 -14.65 9.94
C ASP A 228 8.90 -14.77 8.47
N LEU A 229 8.09 -14.26 7.54
CA LEU A 229 8.50 -14.10 6.14
C LEU A 229 9.71 -13.16 6.04
N ILE A 230 9.64 -12.01 6.67
CA ILE A 230 10.71 -10.99 6.64
C ILE A 230 11.94 -11.46 7.42
N LYS A 231 11.74 -12.11 8.59
CA LYS A 231 12.81 -12.70 9.39
C LYS A 231 13.59 -13.77 8.65
N SER A 232 13.00 -14.41 7.64
CA SER A 232 13.69 -15.40 6.79
C SER A 232 14.59 -14.79 5.71
N GLY A 233 14.75 -13.45 5.69
CA GLY A 233 15.58 -12.71 4.75
C GLY A 233 14.83 -12.14 3.53
N VAL A 234 13.52 -12.37 3.44
CA VAL A 234 12.70 -11.81 2.37
C VAL A 234 12.45 -10.32 2.65
N ASN A 235 12.85 -9.46 1.73
CA ASN A 235 12.48 -8.05 1.77
C ASN A 235 12.59 -7.45 0.37
N ILE A 236 12.15 -6.21 0.20
CA ILE A 236 12.31 -5.42 -1.02
C ILE A 236 13.80 -5.16 -1.24
N PRO A 237 14.38 -5.50 -2.41
CA PRO A 237 15.78 -5.24 -2.71
C PRO A 237 16.14 -3.76 -2.61
N GLN A 238 17.31 -3.44 -2.07
CA GLN A 238 17.78 -2.05 -1.99
C GLN A 238 17.99 -1.38 -3.35
N SER A 239 18.25 -2.19 -4.37
CA SER A 239 18.39 -1.70 -5.75
C SER A 239 17.06 -1.28 -6.39
N LEU A 240 15.93 -1.64 -5.80
CA LEU A 240 14.62 -1.17 -6.27
C LEU A 240 14.44 0.29 -5.84
N LEU A 241 14.18 1.17 -6.82
CA LEU A 241 14.15 2.61 -6.55
C LEU A 241 12.78 3.11 -6.12
N CYS A 242 11.69 2.62 -6.74
CA CYS A 242 10.35 3.10 -6.38
C CYS A 242 9.26 2.09 -6.72
N SER A 243 9.00 1.85 -7.99
CA SER A 243 7.84 1.05 -8.45
C SER A 243 8.10 -0.45 -8.45
N GLY A 244 7.06 -1.23 -8.22
CA GLY A 244 7.11 -2.69 -8.24
C GLY A 244 7.68 -3.31 -6.96
N GLU A 245 7.57 -2.61 -5.85
CA GLU A 245 8.03 -3.05 -4.54
C GLU A 245 7.25 -4.26 -4.04
N ASP A 246 5.97 -4.33 -4.33
CA ASP A 246 5.09 -5.47 -4.08
C ASP A 246 5.48 -6.69 -4.93
N THR A 247 5.63 -6.49 -6.24
CA THR A 247 6.09 -7.52 -7.17
C THR A 247 7.47 -8.04 -6.75
N SER A 248 8.39 -7.15 -6.39
CA SER A 248 9.73 -7.57 -5.97
C SER A 248 9.73 -8.32 -4.64
N LEU A 249 8.85 -7.97 -3.69
CA LEU A 249 8.68 -8.74 -2.46
C LEU A 249 8.16 -10.15 -2.77
N ALA A 250 7.15 -10.27 -3.66
CA ALA A 250 6.61 -11.56 -4.08
C ALA A 250 7.68 -12.43 -4.78
N ASP A 251 8.47 -11.82 -5.68
CA ASP A 251 9.53 -12.51 -6.39
C ASP A 251 10.67 -12.95 -5.45
N MET A 252 11.05 -12.09 -4.50
CA MET A 252 12.04 -12.46 -3.48
C MET A 252 11.54 -13.61 -2.58
N ALA A 253 10.27 -13.59 -2.20
CA ALA A 253 9.66 -14.67 -1.42
C ALA A 253 9.67 -16.00 -2.20
N LYS A 254 9.25 -15.97 -3.46
CA LYS A 254 9.29 -17.16 -4.34
C LYS A 254 10.72 -17.68 -4.53
N LEU A 255 11.67 -16.78 -4.78
CA LEU A 255 13.07 -17.14 -5.04
C LEU A 255 13.73 -17.77 -3.81
N LEU A 256 13.53 -17.20 -2.63
CA LEU A 256 14.21 -17.63 -1.42
C LEU A 256 13.53 -18.81 -0.70
N LEU A 257 12.22 -18.92 -0.82
CA LEU A 257 11.42 -19.84 -0.02
C LEU A 257 10.71 -20.93 -0.85
N GLY A 258 10.54 -20.72 -2.15
CA GLY A 258 9.84 -21.67 -3.02
C GLY A 258 8.46 -22.03 -2.47
N ASP A 259 8.19 -23.32 -2.37
CA ASP A 259 6.90 -23.87 -1.90
C ASP A 259 6.61 -23.61 -0.41
N SER A 260 7.60 -23.14 0.37
CA SER A 260 7.37 -22.78 1.76
C SER A 260 6.77 -21.38 1.94
N PHE A 261 6.66 -20.61 0.87
CA PHE A 261 5.94 -19.33 0.84
C PHE A 261 4.48 -19.56 0.43
N VAL A 262 3.56 -19.08 1.24
CA VAL A 262 2.12 -19.22 1.01
C VAL A 262 1.48 -17.84 0.87
N GLN A 263 0.59 -17.68 -0.10
CA GLN A 263 -0.32 -16.54 -0.17
C GLN A 263 -1.75 -16.99 0.06
N TYR A 264 -2.35 -16.49 1.15
CA TYR A 264 -3.78 -16.59 1.38
C TYR A 264 -4.53 -15.45 0.69
N VAL A 265 -5.68 -15.78 0.12
CA VAL A 265 -6.65 -14.80 -0.40
C VAL A 265 -8.00 -15.03 0.25
N ILE A 266 -8.60 -13.98 0.77
CA ILE A 266 -9.97 -14.00 1.28
C ILE A 266 -10.88 -13.60 0.12
N LYS A 267 -11.48 -14.60 -0.55
CA LYS A 267 -12.18 -14.43 -1.83
C LYS A 267 -13.48 -13.63 -1.74
N ASN A 268 -14.15 -13.68 -0.62
CA ASN A 268 -15.45 -13.06 -0.42
C ASN A 268 -15.43 -11.84 0.50
N ILE A 269 -14.25 -11.33 0.83
CA ILE A 269 -14.08 -10.05 1.51
C ILE A 269 -13.34 -9.11 0.58
N LEU A 270 -14.01 -8.02 0.23
CA LEU A 270 -13.53 -7.00 -0.68
C LEU A 270 -12.68 -5.98 0.09
N ARG A 271 -11.50 -5.68 -0.40
CA ARG A 271 -10.80 -4.41 -0.16
C ARG A 271 -10.99 -3.48 -1.35
N VAL A 272 -10.98 -2.20 -1.11
CA VAL A 272 -11.10 -1.20 -2.17
C VAL A 272 -9.75 -0.53 -2.40
N HIS A 273 -9.38 -0.37 -3.67
CA HIS A 273 -8.22 0.39 -4.09
C HIS A 273 -8.66 1.50 -5.06
N ASN A 274 -8.83 2.69 -4.50
CA ASN A 274 -9.34 3.86 -5.22
C ASN A 274 -8.21 4.64 -5.93
N ARG A 275 -7.44 3.98 -6.77
CA ARG A 275 -6.30 4.60 -7.51
C ARG A 275 -6.65 5.90 -8.21
N ARG A 276 -7.92 6.05 -8.59
CA ARG A 276 -8.45 7.22 -9.30
C ARG A 276 -9.38 8.03 -8.43
N HIS A 277 -9.02 8.16 -7.17
CA HIS A 277 -9.79 9.02 -6.26
C HIS A 277 -9.95 10.42 -6.87
N PRO A 278 -11.18 10.95 -6.95
CA PRO A 278 -11.45 12.22 -7.64
C PRO A 278 -10.74 13.42 -7.02
N ASN A 279 -10.41 13.32 -5.73
CA ASN A 279 -9.75 14.38 -4.99
C ASN A 279 -8.23 14.21 -4.89
N LYS A 280 -7.64 13.16 -5.46
CA LYS A 280 -6.20 12.97 -5.43
C LYS A 280 -5.49 14.12 -6.13
N ARG A 281 -4.48 14.70 -5.46
CA ARG A 281 -3.61 15.74 -6.03
C ARG A 281 -4.28 17.10 -6.30
N LEU A 282 -5.25 17.51 -5.47
CA LEU A 282 -5.87 18.84 -5.58
C LEU A 282 -4.89 20.00 -5.31
N TYR A 283 -3.86 19.75 -4.50
CA TYR A 283 -2.94 20.77 -3.99
C TYR A 283 -1.57 20.78 -4.68
N ILE A 284 -1.42 20.12 -5.82
CA ILE A 284 -0.20 20.24 -6.61
C ILE A 284 -0.21 21.50 -7.48
N SER A 285 0.97 22.10 -7.69
CA SER A 285 1.12 23.33 -8.47
C SER A 285 1.16 23.10 -9.98
N ASN A 286 1.07 21.88 -10.42
CA ASN A 286 1.33 21.51 -11.79
C ASN A 286 0.06 21.54 -12.66
N GLU A 287 -0.17 22.62 -13.34
CA GLU A 287 -1.29 22.79 -14.26
C GLU A 287 -1.26 21.84 -15.48
N ASN A 288 -0.07 21.37 -15.86
CA ASN A 288 0.13 20.48 -17.00
C ASN A 288 0.08 19.01 -16.63
N ASN A 289 -0.04 18.71 -15.34
CA ASN A 289 -0.21 17.35 -14.83
C ASN A 289 -1.52 17.26 -14.05
N PRO A 290 -2.66 17.31 -14.72
CA PRO A 290 -3.92 17.20 -14.04
C PRO A 290 -4.02 15.83 -13.39
N ARG A 291 -3.76 15.79 -12.09
CA ARG A 291 -3.89 14.59 -11.28
C ARG A 291 -2.85 13.52 -11.52
N GLY A 292 -1.71 13.98 -11.98
CA GLY A 292 -0.44 13.35 -12.01
C GLY A 292 -0.45 11.89 -11.75
N PHE A 293 -0.81 11.16 -12.73
CA PHE A 293 -0.55 9.77 -12.62
C PHE A 293 0.88 9.52 -13.12
N CYS A 294 1.49 8.50 -12.54
CA CYS A 294 2.72 7.96 -13.04
C CYS A 294 2.74 7.96 -14.57
N GLY A 295 3.72 8.53 -15.18
CA GLY A 295 3.87 8.50 -16.62
C GLY A 295 3.19 9.62 -17.40
N ASP A 296 2.72 10.64 -16.70
CA ASP A 296 2.25 11.80 -17.44
C ASP A 296 3.36 12.60 -18.13
N ALA A 297 2.90 13.51 -18.99
CA ALA A 297 3.79 14.20 -19.92
C ALA A 297 4.81 15.12 -19.25
N LYS A 298 4.65 15.52 -18.01
CA LYS A 298 5.39 16.63 -17.47
C LYS A 298 6.86 16.35 -17.22
N GLY A 299 7.13 15.24 -16.68
CA GLY A 299 8.51 15.02 -16.24
C GLY A 299 9.14 13.87 -16.94
N ASN A 300 8.39 13.07 -17.56
CA ASN A 300 8.92 11.79 -18.00
C ASN A 300 9.71 11.08 -16.86
N TRP A 301 9.59 11.65 -15.63
CA TRP A 301 10.38 11.22 -14.48
C TRP A 301 10.03 9.78 -14.10
N TRP A 302 8.78 9.39 -14.25
CA TRP A 302 8.38 8.02 -13.98
C TRP A 302 9.04 7.03 -14.93
N ASN A 303 9.06 7.32 -16.22
CA ASN A 303 9.71 6.47 -17.22
C ASN A 303 11.22 6.36 -16.95
N ILE A 304 11.86 7.47 -16.56
CA ILE A 304 13.28 7.48 -16.18
C ILE A 304 13.51 6.62 -14.94
N LEU A 305 12.68 6.81 -13.91
CA LEU A 305 12.73 6.06 -12.67
C LEU A 305 12.55 4.55 -12.92
N GLU A 306 11.53 4.18 -13.71
CA GLU A 306 11.25 2.79 -14.04
C GLU A 306 12.39 2.13 -14.83
N GLN A 307 12.93 2.82 -15.82
CA GLN A 307 14.08 2.33 -16.59
C GLN A 307 15.31 2.10 -15.70
N MET A 308 15.62 3.04 -14.81
CA MET A 308 16.75 2.91 -13.89
C MET A 308 16.51 1.81 -12.84
N SER A 309 15.29 1.67 -12.34
CA SER A 309 14.92 0.60 -11.41
C SER A 309 15.05 -0.78 -12.08
N LYS A 310 14.55 -0.94 -13.29
CA LYS A 310 14.72 -2.18 -14.08
C LYS A 310 16.19 -2.49 -14.35
N HIS A 311 17.00 -1.47 -14.67
CA HIS A 311 18.44 -1.62 -14.84
C HIS A 311 19.08 -2.16 -13.55
N ASN A 312 18.77 -1.53 -12.41
CA ASN A 312 19.31 -1.95 -11.12
C ASN A 312 18.99 -3.40 -10.79
N LEU A 313 17.74 -3.82 -11.01
CA LEU A 313 17.33 -5.22 -10.79
C LEU A 313 18.10 -6.19 -11.73
N GLY A 314 18.34 -5.79 -12.98
CA GLY A 314 19.09 -6.59 -13.94
C GLY A 314 20.58 -6.71 -13.59
N THR A 315 21.16 -5.70 -12.95
CA THR A 315 22.62 -5.65 -12.66
C THR A 315 23.02 -6.36 -11.38
N ILE A 316 22.12 -6.70 -10.49
CA ILE A 316 22.40 -7.44 -9.25
C ILE A 316 23.25 -8.70 -9.52
N ARG A 317 22.96 -9.39 -10.62
CA ARG A 317 23.68 -10.60 -11.03
C ARG A 317 25.04 -10.33 -11.68
N GLN A 318 25.28 -9.11 -12.15
CA GLN A 318 26.47 -8.75 -12.94
C GLN A 318 27.47 -7.87 -12.17
N GLN A 319 27.17 -7.49 -10.94
CA GLN A 319 28.00 -6.63 -10.10
C GLN A 319 28.39 -5.30 -10.78
N SER A 320 27.56 -4.80 -11.67
CA SER A 320 27.77 -3.53 -12.35
C SER A 320 27.19 -2.37 -11.55
N HIS A 321 27.45 -1.14 -12.03
CA HIS A 321 26.94 0.08 -11.42
C HIS A 321 25.41 0.08 -11.32
N THR A 322 24.89 0.49 -10.18
CA THR A 322 23.47 0.72 -9.97
C THR A 322 23.18 2.22 -9.85
N TYR A 323 22.01 2.62 -10.33
CA TYR A 323 21.52 3.99 -10.17
C TYR A 323 20.91 4.20 -8.79
N THR A 324 21.02 5.42 -8.29
CA THR A 324 20.34 5.90 -7.08
C THR A 324 19.20 6.85 -7.44
N MET A 325 18.35 7.19 -6.47
CA MET A 325 17.33 8.22 -6.68
C MET A 325 17.95 9.58 -7.05
N LYS A 326 19.13 9.90 -6.52
CA LYS A 326 19.88 11.09 -6.88
C LYS A 326 20.24 11.12 -8.37
N ASP A 327 20.59 9.98 -8.96
CA ASP A 327 20.87 9.86 -10.40
C ASP A 327 19.61 10.10 -11.22
N VAL A 328 18.45 9.57 -10.78
CA VAL A 328 17.15 9.82 -11.41
C VAL A 328 16.86 11.33 -11.47
N PHE A 329 16.93 12.02 -10.32
CA PHE A 329 16.65 13.46 -10.26
C PHE A 329 17.66 14.30 -11.04
N ASN A 330 18.93 13.91 -11.03
CA ASN A 330 19.95 14.60 -11.84
C ASN A 330 19.66 14.49 -13.34
N LYS A 331 19.09 13.37 -13.77
CA LYS A 331 18.73 13.17 -15.18
C LYS A 331 17.47 13.95 -15.56
N ILE A 332 16.46 13.99 -14.69
CA ILE A 332 15.23 14.77 -14.89
C ILE A 332 15.55 16.27 -15.00
N LYS A 333 16.44 16.80 -14.16
CA LYS A 333 16.81 18.22 -14.18
C LYS A 333 17.60 18.64 -15.42
N LYS A 334 18.21 17.70 -16.12
CA LYS A 334 19.04 17.96 -17.30
C LYS A 334 18.25 17.83 -18.62
N GLY A 335 17.08 17.25 -18.60
CA GLY A 335 16.18 17.16 -19.76
C GLY A 335 15.15 18.26 -19.75
#